data_fcd8d4a1af9ad3682cbcc74b4a38f8d3
#
_entry.id   fcd8d4a1af9ad3682cbcc74b4a38f8d3
#
_cell.length_a   1.000
_cell.length_b   1.000
_cell.length_c   1.000
_cell.angle_alpha   90.00
_cell.angle_beta   90.00
_cell.angle_gamma   90.00
#
_symmetry.space_group_name_H-M   'P 1'
#
loop_
_entity.id
_entity.type
_entity.pdbx_description
1 polymer ?
#
loop_
_entity_poly.entity_id
_entity_poly.type
_entity_poly.pdbx_seq_one_letter_code
_entity_poly.pdbx_strand_id
1 'polypeptide(L)'
;MSAEEACNAAAIGVHSTLPGVEVVALPMSDGGEGLVECVRKMIPTTPRSIMVVGPMSKKVEATYAIATDGYTAYMEMAAASGLTLVAENERKPMMATTYGVGEMIADAIQQGCKKIVIGIGGSATCDGGKGMVEALRNCGLLSSDAIKDTKIVVACDVDNPLYGKNGAAYIFAPQKGATKEEVELLDKRLRSFAHDTELLGIATPATALLPGTGAAGGLGYALLAYLKAELKAGIEIMLDIANFDNTIMDADIVVTGEGKSDHQTMMGKVAHGVMKRCRKANKPIWLLSGAIDDEEGMLSKNFDLVKSINDGDSRPLPILMQKETAMKNMEKTISDLCLHLNI
;
A
#
# COMPACT_ATOMS: atom_id res chain seq x y z
N MET A 1 18.15 5.18 1.70
CA MET A 1 17.56 6.08 2.71
C MET A 1 16.11 5.69 2.86
N SER A 2 15.64 5.43 4.10
CA SER A 2 14.22 5.16 4.39
C SER A 2 13.41 6.46 4.44
N ALA A 3 12.07 6.36 4.45
CA ALA A 3 11.21 7.54 4.59
C ALA A 3 11.46 8.28 5.92
N GLU A 4 11.68 7.56 7.01
CA GLU A 4 12.01 8.13 8.32
C GLU A 4 13.35 8.89 8.30
N GLU A 5 14.37 8.29 7.68
CA GLU A 5 15.69 8.93 7.51
C GLU A 5 15.62 10.17 6.63
N ALA A 6 14.77 10.15 5.58
CA ALA A 6 14.54 11.32 4.73
C ALA A 6 13.87 12.47 5.51
N CYS A 7 12.82 12.15 6.29
CA CYS A 7 12.15 13.11 7.16
C CYS A 7 13.12 13.72 8.19
N ASN A 8 13.94 12.88 8.82
CA ASN A 8 14.94 13.35 9.81
C ASN A 8 15.99 14.26 9.17
N ALA A 9 16.53 13.90 8.00
CA ALA A 9 17.48 14.71 7.26
C ALA A 9 16.87 16.07 6.85
N ALA A 10 15.61 16.05 6.37
CA ALA A 10 14.89 17.28 6.05
C ALA A 10 14.70 18.18 7.28
N ALA A 11 14.29 17.60 8.42
CA ALA A 11 14.13 18.34 9.69
C ALA A 11 15.45 18.98 10.16
N ILE A 12 16.58 18.25 10.08
CA ILE A 12 17.92 18.80 10.39
C ILE A 12 18.23 19.98 9.46
N GLY A 13 17.96 19.85 8.16
CA GLY A 13 18.16 20.94 7.19
C GLY A 13 17.36 22.20 7.52
N VAL A 14 16.08 22.05 7.92
CA VAL A 14 15.24 23.18 8.37
C VAL A 14 15.83 23.83 9.61
N HIS A 15 16.08 23.06 10.67
CA HIS A 15 16.54 23.60 11.95
C HIS A 15 17.94 24.22 11.89
N SER A 16 18.78 23.81 10.94
CA SER A 16 20.10 24.43 10.74
C SER A 16 20.01 25.88 10.29
N THR A 17 18.92 26.27 9.62
CA THR A 17 18.72 27.62 9.07
C THR A 17 17.63 28.37 9.81
N LEU A 18 16.58 27.69 10.21
CA LEU A 18 15.39 28.25 10.88
C LEU A 18 15.11 27.48 12.20
N PRO A 19 15.91 27.71 13.26
CA PRO A 19 15.85 26.91 14.49
C PRO A 19 14.54 27.07 15.27
N GLY A 20 13.73 28.09 15.01
CA GLY A 20 12.45 28.33 15.67
C GLY A 20 11.23 27.76 14.94
N VAL A 21 11.42 27.13 13.77
CA VAL A 21 10.31 26.57 12.99
C VAL A 21 9.94 25.18 13.52
N GLU A 22 8.66 24.93 13.69
CA GLU A 22 8.15 23.59 14.00
C GLU A 22 8.20 22.70 12.75
N VAL A 23 8.71 21.49 12.88
CA VAL A 23 8.78 20.50 11.81
C VAL A 23 8.00 19.26 12.22
N VAL A 24 6.95 18.95 11.49
CA VAL A 24 6.17 17.72 11.66
C VAL A 24 6.63 16.68 10.64
N ALA A 25 7.34 15.66 11.11
CA ALA A 25 7.84 14.56 10.27
C ALA A 25 6.79 13.44 10.15
N LEU A 26 6.36 13.16 8.92
CA LEU A 26 5.39 12.10 8.62
C LEU A 26 5.99 11.12 7.60
N PRO A 27 6.71 10.07 8.05
CA PRO A 27 7.23 9.04 7.17
C PRO A 27 6.08 8.31 6.48
N MET A 28 5.98 8.43 5.16
CA MET A 28 4.91 7.83 4.36
C MET A 28 5.38 6.61 3.59
N SER A 29 4.44 5.71 3.33
CA SER A 29 4.56 4.57 2.43
C SER A 29 3.37 4.59 1.47
N ASP A 30 3.49 3.91 0.35
CA ASP A 30 2.39 3.75 -0.61
C ASP A 30 1.34 2.71 -0.16
N GLY A 31 1.49 2.16 1.06
CA GLY A 31 0.53 1.18 1.60
C GLY A 31 0.63 -0.22 0.98
N GLY A 32 1.65 -0.48 0.17
CA GLY A 32 1.98 -1.80 -0.36
C GLY A 32 2.56 -2.72 0.71
N GLU A 33 3.83 -3.12 0.55
CA GLU A 33 4.54 -3.85 1.60
C GLU A 33 4.94 -2.90 2.74
N GLY A 34 4.81 -3.36 4.00
CA GLY A 34 5.18 -2.58 5.18
C GLY A 34 4.08 -1.66 5.73
N LEU A 35 2.82 -1.82 5.29
CA LEU A 35 1.67 -1.09 5.82
C LEU A 35 1.62 -1.17 7.35
N VAL A 36 1.69 -2.37 7.92
CA VAL A 36 1.58 -2.59 9.36
C VAL A 36 2.73 -1.92 10.11
N GLU A 37 3.95 -2.00 9.58
CA GLU A 37 5.11 -1.36 10.20
C GLU A 37 4.98 0.17 10.19
N CYS A 38 4.56 0.77 9.08
CA CYS A 38 4.32 2.20 8.99
C CYS A 38 3.24 2.65 9.98
N VAL A 39 2.12 1.93 10.04
CA VAL A 39 1.03 2.24 10.99
C VAL A 39 1.52 2.20 12.43
N ARG A 40 2.31 1.19 12.81
CA ARG A 40 2.88 1.05 14.17
C ARG A 40 3.80 2.20 14.58
N LYS A 41 4.42 2.88 13.61
CA LYS A 41 5.23 4.09 13.85
C LYS A 41 4.37 5.35 14.02
N MET A 42 3.20 5.39 13.40
CA MET A 42 2.31 6.56 13.40
C MET A 42 1.34 6.58 14.57
N ILE A 43 0.81 5.42 14.94
CA ILE A 43 -0.20 5.31 15.99
C ILE A 43 0.10 4.17 16.95
N PRO A 44 -0.30 4.29 18.24
CA PRO A 44 -0.15 3.20 19.20
C PRO A 44 -0.96 1.98 18.79
N THR A 45 -0.29 0.82 18.70
CA THR A 45 -0.90 -0.45 18.33
C THR A 45 -0.34 -1.60 19.17
N THR A 46 -1.10 -2.67 19.30
CA THR A 46 -0.66 -3.94 19.90
C THR A 46 -0.50 -4.99 18.79
N PRO A 47 0.68 -5.63 18.67
CA PRO A 47 0.87 -6.72 17.73
C PRO A 47 0.11 -7.97 18.18
N ARG A 48 -0.43 -8.72 17.23
CA ARG A 48 -1.08 -10.00 17.44
C ARG A 48 -0.60 -11.02 16.44
N SER A 49 -0.12 -12.16 16.93
CA SER A 49 0.35 -13.29 16.13
C SER A 49 -0.59 -14.47 16.26
N ILE A 50 -0.90 -15.12 15.15
CA ILE A 50 -1.74 -16.33 15.10
C ILE A 50 -1.18 -17.33 14.11
N MET A 51 -1.43 -18.62 14.34
CA MET A 51 -1.09 -19.68 13.41
C MET A 51 -2.19 -19.87 12.39
N VAL A 52 -1.89 -19.61 11.12
CA VAL A 52 -2.83 -19.70 9.99
C VAL A 52 -2.36 -20.68 8.92
N VAL A 53 -3.23 -21.00 7.98
CA VAL A 53 -2.88 -21.77 6.78
C VAL A 53 -2.09 -20.88 5.83
N GLY A 54 -0.83 -21.20 5.61
CA GLY A 54 0.02 -20.50 4.63
C GLY A 54 -0.34 -20.79 3.17
N PRO A 55 0.32 -20.13 2.22
CA PRO A 55 -0.05 -20.18 0.80
C PRO A 55 0.04 -21.58 0.21
N MET A 56 0.95 -22.43 0.70
CA MET A 56 1.14 -23.81 0.27
C MET A 56 0.53 -24.82 1.27
N SER A 57 -0.55 -24.44 1.97
CA SER A 57 -1.28 -25.26 2.94
C SER A 57 -0.47 -25.70 4.16
N LYS A 58 0.75 -25.21 4.35
CA LYS A 58 1.53 -25.38 5.57
C LYS A 58 1.13 -24.30 6.57
N LYS A 59 1.14 -24.61 7.88
CA LYS A 59 0.89 -23.59 8.90
C LYS A 59 2.05 -22.60 8.97
N VAL A 60 1.70 -21.31 9.05
CA VAL A 60 2.63 -20.19 9.22
C VAL A 60 2.12 -19.28 10.34
N GLU A 61 3.06 -18.62 11.01
CA GLU A 61 2.71 -17.55 11.94
C GLU A 61 2.47 -16.27 11.16
N ALA A 62 1.27 -15.69 11.30
CA ALA A 62 0.89 -14.42 10.70
C ALA A 62 0.68 -13.37 11.80
N THR A 63 1.34 -12.23 11.66
CA THR A 63 1.23 -11.12 12.61
C THR A 63 0.52 -9.95 11.97
N TYR A 64 -0.38 -9.33 12.73
CA TYR A 64 -1.04 -8.09 12.40
C TYR A 64 -1.09 -7.17 13.63
N ALA A 65 -1.56 -5.93 13.48
CA ALA A 65 -1.62 -4.96 14.57
C ALA A 65 -3.06 -4.55 14.85
N ILE A 66 -3.40 -4.37 16.12
CA ILE A 66 -4.68 -3.80 16.56
C ILE A 66 -4.39 -2.44 17.19
N ALA A 67 -5.13 -1.39 16.78
CA ALA A 67 -5.07 -0.09 17.45
C ALA A 67 -5.41 -0.25 18.93
N THR A 68 -4.80 0.56 19.80
CA THR A 68 -4.97 0.42 21.27
C THR A 68 -6.40 0.66 21.76
N ASP A 69 -7.25 1.31 20.93
CA ASP A 69 -8.69 1.44 21.18
C ASP A 69 -9.48 0.15 20.91
N GLY A 70 -8.82 -0.88 20.38
CA GLY A 70 -9.43 -2.16 20.03
C GLY A 70 -10.37 -2.13 18.82
N TYR A 71 -10.51 -0.96 18.17
CA TYR A 71 -11.50 -0.78 17.11
C TYR A 71 -11.00 -1.18 15.71
N THR A 72 -9.73 -0.88 15.39
CA THR A 72 -9.17 -1.10 14.04
C THR A 72 -8.06 -2.13 14.05
N ALA A 73 -8.16 -3.13 13.18
CA ALA A 73 -7.06 -4.04 12.86
C ALA A 73 -6.37 -3.61 11.55
N TYR A 74 -5.05 -3.63 11.54
CA TYR A 74 -4.19 -3.37 10.39
C TYR A 74 -3.41 -4.63 10.04
N MET A 75 -3.56 -5.12 8.82
CA MET A 75 -2.95 -6.38 8.40
C MET A 75 -2.45 -6.33 6.96
N GLU A 76 -1.55 -7.25 6.64
CA GLU A 76 -1.07 -7.48 5.29
C GLU A 76 -1.40 -8.92 4.90
N MET A 77 -2.01 -9.10 3.73
CA MET A 77 -2.29 -10.44 3.23
C MET A 77 -1.03 -11.27 3.09
N ALA A 78 0.11 -10.62 2.85
CA ALA A 78 1.41 -11.26 2.70
C ALA A 78 1.89 -11.99 3.97
N ALA A 79 1.42 -11.59 5.16
CA ALA A 79 1.72 -12.29 6.40
C ALA A 79 1.18 -13.73 6.42
N ALA A 80 0.05 -13.99 5.73
CA ALA A 80 -0.56 -15.30 5.64
C ALA A 80 -0.37 -15.98 4.26
N SER A 81 -0.27 -15.19 3.19
CA SER A 81 -0.32 -15.72 1.82
C SER A 81 0.69 -15.02 0.89
N GLY A 82 1.79 -14.53 1.47
CA GLY A 82 2.82 -13.78 0.77
C GLY A 82 3.81 -14.65 0.00
N LEU A 83 4.42 -14.04 -1.01
CA LEU A 83 5.42 -14.67 -1.87
C LEU A 83 6.71 -15.01 -1.10
N THR A 84 7.04 -14.24 -0.07
CA THR A 84 8.20 -14.45 0.82
C THR A 84 8.09 -15.71 1.69
N LEU A 85 6.87 -16.22 1.87
CA LEU A 85 6.61 -17.47 2.61
C LEU A 85 6.88 -18.74 1.78
N VAL A 86 7.21 -18.57 0.48
CA VAL A 86 7.40 -19.69 -0.45
C VAL A 86 8.74 -19.54 -1.15
N ALA A 87 9.61 -20.55 -0.98
CA ALA A 87 10.87 -20.59 -1.72
C ALA A 87 10.62 -20.56 -3.24
N GLU A 88 11.50 -19.93 -4.00
CA GLU A 88 11.27 -19.67 -5.42
C GLU A 88 10.98 -20.95 -6.22
N ASN A 89 11.70 -22.03 -5.92
CA ASN A 89 11.51 -23.34 -6.54
C ASN A 89 10.25 -24.10 -6.07
N GLU A 90 9.59 -23.64 -5.01
CA GLU A 90 8.35 -24.23 -4.48
C GLU A 90 7.10 -23.44 -4.87
N ARG A 91 7.25 -22.33 -5.58
CA ARG A 91 6.12 -21.47 -6.01
C ARG A 91 5.22 -22.21 -6.99
N LYS A 92 3.96 -22.35 -6.62
CA LYS A 92 2.91 -23.04 -7.42
C LYS A 92 1.59 -22.28 -7.30
N PRO A 93 1.38 -21.19 -8.07
CA PRO A 93 0.19 -20.36 -7.95
C PRO A 93 -1.10 -21.10 -8.26
N MET A 94 -1.02 -22.23 -8.97
CA MET A 94 -2.15 -23.14 -9.23
C MET A 94 -2.71 -23.80 -7.96
N MET A 95 -1.89 -23.91 -6.90
CA MET A 95 -2.21 -24.59 -5.63
C MET A 95 -2.24 -23.60 -4.45
N ALA A 96 -1.69 -22.40 -4.63
CA ALA A 96 -1.58 -21.43 -3.56
C ALA A 96 -2.95 -20.90 -3.14
N THR A 97 -3.16 -20.71 -1.83
CA THR A 97 -4.44 -20.35 -1.23
C THR A 97 -4.38 -19.10 -0.39
N THR A 98 -5.45 -18.32 -0.39
CA THR A 98 -5.70 -17.17 0.50
C THR A 98 -6.41 -17.58 1.80
N TYR A 99 -6.48 -18.85 2.14
CA TYR A 99 -7.23 -19.35 3.31
C TYR A 99 -6.81 -18.66 4.61
N GLY A 100 -5.51 -18.52 4.86
CA GLY A 100 -4.99 -17.86 6.06
C GLY A 100 -5.37 -16.39 6.17
N VAL A 101 -5.60 -15.70 5.06
CA VAL A 101 -6.12 -14.31 5.09
C VAL A 101 -7.52 -14.28 5.71
N GLY A 102 -8.37 -15.27 5.36
CA GLY A 102 -9.69 -15.42 5.98
C GLY A 102 -9.59 -15.72 7.48
N GLU A 103 -8.61 -16.55 7.89
CA GLU A 103 -8.35 -16.84 9.32
C GLU A 103 -7.91 -15.57 10.07
N MET A 104 -7.06 -14.70 9.47
CA MET A 104 -6.68 -13.40 10.07
C MET A 104 -7.87 -12.46 10.23
N ILE A 105 -8.71 -12.34 9.19
CA ILE A 105 -9.93 -11.51 9.23
C ILE A 105 -10.88 -12.04 10.33
N ALA A 106 -11.06 -13.36 10.41
CA ALA A 106 -11.89 -13.99 11.42
C ALA A 106 -11.39 -13.69 12.84
N ASP A 107 -10.10 -13.83 13.07
CA ASP A 107 -9.51 -13.54 14.38
C ASP A 107 -9.69 -12.07 14.77
N ALA A 108 -9.45 -11.12 13.86
CA ALA A 108 -9.64 -9.69 14.12
C ALA A 108 -11.09 -9.36 14.53
N ILE A 109 -12.08 -9.96 13.85
CA ILE A 109 -13.50 -9.80 14.19
C ILE A 109 -13.79 -10.40 15.56
N GLN A 110 -13.23 -11.56 15.90
CA GLN A 110 -13.37 -12.21 17.21
C GLN A 110 -12.72 -11.41 18.34
N GLN A 111 -11.66 -10.63 18.03
CA GLN A 111 -11.08 -9.67 18.98
C GLN A 111 -11.95 -8.42 19.18
N GLY A 112 -13.05 -8.28 18.47
CA GLY A 112 -13.98 -7.14 18.60
C GLY A 112 -13.71 -5.99 17.63
N CYS A 113 -12.74 -6.12 16.71
CA CYS A 113 -12.46 -5.07 15.73
C CYS A 113 -13.69 -4.83 14.82
N LYS A 114 -14.00 -3.55 14.59
CA LYS A 114 -15.10 -3.09 13.74
C LYS A 114 -14.61 -2.46 12.44
N LYS A 115 -13.31 -2.28 12.31
CA LYS A 115 -12.64 -1.83 11.09
C LYS A 115 -11.41 -2.69 10.83
N ILE A 116 -11.24 -3.12 9.59
CA ILE A 116 -10.04 -3.83 9.13
C ILE A 116 -9.44 -3.05 7.96
N VAL A 117 -8.18 -2.71 8.07
CA VAL A 117 -7.37 -2.15 6.99
C VAL A 117 -6.41 -3.23 6.54
N ILE A 118 -6.51 -3.66 5.29
CA ILE A 118 -5.70 -4.74 4.76
C ILE A 118 -4.90 -4.32 3.52
N GLY A 119 -3.58 -4.44 3.60
CA GLY A 119 -2.69 -4.34 2.45
C GLY A 119 -2.70 -5.65 1.66
N ILE A 120 -2.85 -5.56 0.33
CA ILE A 120 -2.92 -6.75 -0.52
C ILE A 120 -1.73 -6.91 -1.49
N GLY A 121 -0.62 -6.22 -1.23
CA GLY A 121 0.66 -6.40 -1.93
C GLY A 121 1.35 -7.72 -1.59
N GLY A 122 2.37 -8.10 -2.37
CA GLY A 122 3.30 -9.21 -2.07
C GLY A 122 2.72 -10.63 -2.14
N SER A 123 1.57 -10.88 -2.81
CA SER A 123 0.85 -12.15 -2.81
C SER A 123 1.53 -13.29 -3.57
N ALA A 124 1.48 -14.53 -3.03
CA ALA A 124 1.87 -15.76 -3.73
C ALA A 124 0.71 -16.42 -4.51
N THR A 125 -0.51 -15.97 -4.31
CA THR A 125 -1.75 -16.64 -4.71
C THR A 125 -2.34 -16.13 -6.00
N CYS A 126 -3.15 -16.96 -6.67
CA CYS A 126 -3.99 -16.59 -7.81
C CYS A 126 -5.31 -17.41 -7.77
N ASP A 127 -5.93 -17.47 -6.58
CA ASP A 127 -7.13 -18.25 -6.30
C ASP A 127 -8.44 -17.43 -6.32
N GLY A 128 -8.34 -16.14 -6.70
CA GLY A 128 -9.50 -15.23 -6.71
C GLY A 128 -9.99 -14.83 -5.32
N GLY A 129 -9.24 -15.14 -4.24
CA GLY A 129 -9.70 -14.98 -2.87
C GLY A 129 -10.62 -16.12 -2.40
N LYS A 130 -10.74 -17.21 -3.18
CA LYS A 130 -11.60 -18.34 -2.86
C LYS A 130 -11.27 -18.96 -1.50
N GLY A 131 -9.98 -19.13 -1.20
CA GLY A 131 -9.53 -19.65 0.10
C GLY A 131 -10.01 -18.78 1.27
N MET A 132 -9.89 -17.45 1.16
CA MET A 132 -10.39 -16.51 2.18
C MET A 132 -11.90 -16.69 2.42
N VAL A 133 -12.69 -16.75 1.35
CA VAL A 133 -14.14 -16.97 1.43
C VAL A 133 -14.47 -18.31 2.09
N GLU A 134 -13.71 -19.36 1.78
CA GLU A 134 -13.86 -20.69 2.38
C GLU A 134 -13.55 -20.67 3.88
N ALA A 135 -12.47 -20.04 4.31
CA ALA A 135 -12.11 -19.90 5.73
C ALA A 135 -13.21 -19.20 6.51
N LEU A 136 -13.71 -18.06 6.01
CA LEU A 136 -14.79 -17.31 6.63
C LEU A 136 -16.11 -18.08 6.69
N ARG A 137 -16.39 -18.90 5.67
CA ARG A 137 -17.55 -19.78 5.66
C ARG A 137 -17.43 -20.90 6.70
N ASN A 138 -16.24 -21.53 6.78
CA ASN A 138 -15.99 -22.65 7.69
C ASN A 138 -16.06 -22.23 9.17
N CYS A 139 -15.71 -21.01 9.51
CA CYS A 139 -15.88 -20.47 10.87
C CYS A 139 -17.25 -19.80 11.10
N GLY A 140 -18.20 -19.86 10.15
CA GLY A 140 -19.55 -19.33 10.28
C GLY A 140 -19.65 -17.80 10.20
N LEU A 141 -18.57 -17.09 9.89
CA LEU A 141 -18.56 -15.62 9.88
C LEU A 141 -19.15 -15.04 8.60
N LEU A 142 -19.01 -15.71 7.44
CA LEU A 142 -19.37 -15.15 6.14
C LEU A 142 -20.83 -14.65 6.06
N SER A 143 -21.74 -15.25 6.80
CA SER A 143 -23.16 -14.86 6.86
C SER A 143 -23.55 -14.18 8.18
N SER A 144 -22.60 -13.93 9.07
CA SER A 144 -22.85 -13.35 10.38
C SER A 144 -23.07 -11.83 10.31
N ASP A 145 -23.76 -11.28 11.29
CA ASP A 145 -23.87 -9.83 11.43
C ASP A 145 -22.52 -9.20 11.80
N ALA A 146 -21.67 -9.93 12.52
CA ALA A 146 -20.34 -9.44 12.89
C ALA A 146 -19.49 -8.99 11.70
N ILE A 147 -19.51 -9.75 10.58
CA ILE A 147 -18.76 -9.36 9.38
C ILE A 147 -19.45 -8.23 8.61
N LYS A 148 -20.81 -8.20 8.60
CA LYS A 148 -21.57 -7.12 7.95
C LYS A 148 -21.35 -5.77 8.64
N ASP A 149 -21.19 -5.79 9.96
CA ASP A 149 -20.93 -4.61 10.81
C ASP A 149 -19.46 -4.19 10.81
N THR A 150 -18.58 -4.97 10.17
CA THR A 150 -17.15 -4.67 10.08
C THR A 150 -16.84 -3.95 8.79
N LYS A 151 -16.32 -2.72 8.89
CA LYS A 151 -15.83 -1.95 7.74
C LYS A 151 -14.47 -2.51 7.29
N ILE A 152 -14.36 -2.93 6.02
CA ILE A 152 -13.12 -3.42 5.46
C ILE A 152 -12.62 -2.43 4.41
N VAL A 153 -11.38 -1.96 4.58
CA VAL A 153 -10.69 -1.05 3.66
C VAL A 153 -9.43 -1.75 3.15
N VAL A 154 -9.26 -1.75 1.85
CA VAL A 154 -8.17 -2.48 1.17
C VAL A 154 -7.22 -1.49 0.53
N ALA A 155 -5.95 -1.54 0.90
CA ALA A 155 -4.89 -0.81 0.21
C ALA A 155 -4.57 -1.52 -1.11
N CYS A 156 -4.90 -0.88 -2.23
CA CYS A 156 -4.76 -1.42 -3.57
C CYS A 156 -4.32 -0.32 -4.54
N ASP A 157 -3.12 -0.45 -5.09
CA ASP A 157 -2.52 0.52 -6.01
C ASP A 157 -2.43 0.03 -7.45
N VAL A 158 -3.22 -1.01 -7.79
CA VAL A 158 -3.32 -1.53 -9.16
C VAL A 158 -4.76 -1.50 -9.66
N ASP A 159 -4.95 -1.24 -10.95
CA ASP A 159 -6.26 -1.10 -11.59
C ASP A 159 -6.69 -2.35 -12.37
N ASN A 160 -5.91 -3.42 -12.30
CA ASN A 160 -6.16 -4.64 -13.06
C ASN A 160 -7.51 -5.28 -12.70
N PRO A 161 -8.34 -5.68 -13.70
CA PRO A 161 -9.55 -6.44 -13.47
C PRO A 161 -9.24 -7.88 -13.04
N LEU A 162 -10.25 -8.61 -12.59
CA LEU A 162 -10.08 -9.99 -12.12
C LEU A 162 -9.49 -10.91 -13.18
N TYR A 163 -9.98 -10.85 -14.40
CA TYR A 163 -9.59 -11.76 -15.48
C TYR A 163 -9.41 -11.03 -16.83
N GLY A 164 -8.92 -11.75 -17.83
CA GLY A 164 -8.63 -11.23 -19.17
C GLY A 164 -7.15 -10.90 -19.31
N LYS A 165 -6.75 -10.39 -20.49
CA LYS A 165 -5.34 -10.12 -20.82
C LYS A 165 -4.66 -9.15 -19.86
N ASN A 166 -5.42 -8.22 -19.27
CA ASN A 166 -4.95 -7.29 -18.26
C ASN A 166 -5.34 -7.74 -16.84
N GLY A 167 -5.87 -8.96 -16.67
CA GLY A 167 -6.34 -9.49 -15.41
C GLY A 167 -5.25 -10.14 -14.55
N ALA A 168 -5.67 -10.60 -13.37
CA ALA A 168 -4.80 -11.13 -12.34
C ALA A 168 -3.84 -12.22 -12.82
N ALA A 169 -4.34 -13.20 -13.59
CA ALA A 169 -3.54 -14.33 -14.04
C ALA A 169 -2.47 -13.90 -15.04
N TYR A 170 -2.84 -13.15 -16.08
CA TYR A 170 -1.90 -12.77 -17.15
C TYR A 170 -0.81 -11.81 -16.65
N ILE A 171 -1.15 -10.88 -15.77
CA ILE A 171 -0.22 -9.83 -15.31
C ILE A 171 0.65 -10.32 -14.15
N PHE A 172 0.07 -11.04 -13.19
CA PHE A 172 0.77 -11.30 -11.93
C PHE A 172 1.17 -12.78 -11.69
N ALA A 173 0.55 -13.77 -12.38
CA ALA A 173 0.87 -15.16 -12.12
C ALA A 173 2.26 -15.59 -12.62
N PRO A 174 2.83 -15.04 -13.72
CA PRO A 174 4.18 -15.41 -14.18
C PRO A 174 5.26 -15.19 -13.09
N GLN A 175 5.26 -14.03 -12.42
CA GLN A 175 6.23 -13.73 -11.35
C GLN A 175 6.05 -14.63 -10.10
N LYS A 176 4.89 -15.30 -9.99
CA LYS A 176 4.57 -16.27 -8.93
C LYS A 176 4.92 -17.71 -9.34
N GLY A 177 5.53 -17.90 -10.51
CA GLY A 177 6.01 -19.19 -11.01
C GLY A 177 5.05 -19.93 -11.94
N ALA A 178 3.99 -19.28 -12.46
CA ALA A 178 3.07 -19.90 -13.43
C ALA A 178 3.72 -20.03 -14.83
N THR A 179 3.55 -21.18 -15.47
CA THR A 179 3.83 -21.35 -16.90
C THR A 179 2.75 -20.65 -17.75
N LYS A 180 2.99 -20.51 -19.07
CA LYS A 180 2.01 -19.90 -19.98
C LYS A 180 0.67 -20.67 -19.98
N GLU A 181 0.73 -21.98 -19.96
CA GLU A 181 -0.44 -22.88 -19.92
C GLU A 181 -1.20 -22.73 -18.59
N GLU A 182 -0.47 -22.61 -17.48
CA GLU A 182 -1.05 -22.38 -16.15
C GLU A 182 -1.73 -21.01 -16.05
N VAL A 183 -1.17 -19.96 -16.69
CA VAL A 183 -1.79 -18.62 -16.75
C VAL A 183 -3.16 -18.68 -17.41
N GLU A 184 -3.30 -19.38 -18.54
CA GLU A 184 -4.58 -19.55 -19.24
C GLU A 184 -5.60 -20.33 -18.37
N LEU A 185 -5.13 -21.35 -17.65
CA LEU A 185 -5.98 -22.13 -16.78
C LEU A 185 -6.41 -21.34 -15.54
N LEU A 186 -5.51 -20.54 -14.96
CA LEU A 186 -5.83 -19.62 -13.86
C LEU A 186 -6.86 -18.59 -14.29
N ASP A 187 -6.72 -17.96 -15.46
CA ASP A 187 -7.70 -16.99 -15.97
C ASP A 187 -9.10 -17.64 -16.13
N LYS A 188 -9.16 -18.87 -16.66
CA LYS A 188 -10.41 -19.63 -16.76
C LYS A 188 -11.02 -19.92 -15.38
N ARG A 189 -10.20 -20.28 -14.38
CA ARG A 189 -10.65 -20.50 -13.00
C ARG A 189 -11.22 -19.24 -12.38
N LEU A 190 -10.57 -18.09 -12.58
CA LEU A 190 -11.03 -16.79 -12.09
C LEU A 190 -12.38 -16.39 -12.74
N ARG A 191 -12.55 -16.62 -14.04
CA ARG A 191 -13.83 -16.41 -14.75
C ARG A 191 -14.93 -17.30 -14.19
N SER A 192 -14.63 -18.58 -13.98
CA SER A 192 -15.61 -19.52 -13.39
C SER A 192 -16.00 -19.07 -11.99
N PHE A 193 -15.04 -18.68 -11.16
CA PHE A 193 -15.31 -18.19 -9.80
C PHE A 193 -16.19 -16.92 -9.81
N ALA A 194 -15.94 -15.98 -10.72
CA ALA A 194 -16.80 -14.81 -10.89
C ALA A 194 -18.21 -15.19 -11.29
N HIS A 195 -18.34 -16.08 -12.27
CA HIS A 195 -19.66 -16.57 -12.74
C HIS A 195 -20.44 -17.29 -11.62
N ASP A 196 -19.78 -18.16 -10.85
CA ASP A 196 -20.41 -18.83 -9.70
C ASP A 196 -20.89 -17.81 -8.66
N THR A 197 -20.09 -16.75 -8.43
CA THR A 197 -20.43 -15.65 -7.50
C THR A 197 -21.63 -14.83 -7.99
N GLU A 198 -21.75 -14.64 -9.30
CA GLU A 198 -22.90 -13.99 -9.95
C GLU A 198 -24.17 -14.84 -9.82
N LEU A 199 -24.06 -16.14 -10.08
CA LEU A 199 -25.19 -17.07 -9.93
C LEU A 199 -25.74 -17.11 -8.49
N LEU A 200 -24.88 -16.89 -7.49
CA LEU A 200 -25.26 -16.76 -6.08
C LEU A 200 -25.88 -15.39 -5.74
N GLY A 201 -25.94 -14.45 -6.68
CA GLY A 201 -26.45 -13.10 -6.45
C GLY A 201 -25.56 -12.22 -5.55
N ILE A 202 -24.29 -12.62 -5.34
CA ILE A 202 -23.34 -11.91 -4.47
C ILE A 202 -22.69 -10.72 -5.20
N ALA A 203 -22.45 -10.87 -6.49
CA ALA A 203 -21.86 -9.85 -7.37
C ALA A 203 -22.62 -9.74 -8.69
N THR A 204 -22.32 -8.72 -9.47
CA THR A 204 -22.77 -8.54 -10.85
C THR A 204 -21.62 -8.83 -11.83
N PRO A 205 -21.90 -9.10 -13.13
CA PRO A 205 -20.85 -9.28 -14.15
C PRO A 205 -19.84 -8.11 -14.18
N ALA A 206 -20.30 -6.88 -13.94
CA ALA A 206 -19.47 -5.70 -13.91
C ALA A 206 -18.46 -5.69 -12.74
N THR A 207 -18.78 -6.39 -11.63
CA THR A 207 -17.93 -6.38 -10.43
C THR A 207 -16.51 -6.91 -10.72
N ALA A 208 -16.39 -7.96 -11.51
CA ALA A 208 -15.08 -8.55 -11.86
C ALA A 208 -14.20 -7.65 -12.77
N LEU A 209 -14.80 -6.64 -13.39
CA LEU A 209 -14.14 -5.71 -14.28
C LEU A 209 -13.76 -4.40 -13.60
N LEU A 210 -14.14 -4.19 -12.34
CA LEU A 210 -13.79 -3.01 -11.58
C LEU A 210 -12.26 -2.95 -11.34
N PRO A 211 -11.68 -1.74 -11.34
CA PRO A 211 -10.27 -1.54 -11.01
C PRO A 211 -9.91 -2.18 -9.66
N GLY A 212 -8.75 -2.84 -9.59
CA GLY A 212 -8.23 -3.45 -8.37
C GLY A 212 -8.77 -4.85 -8.05
N THR A 213 -9.79 -5.36 -8.77
CA THR A 213 -10.34 -6.70 -8.51
C THR A 213 -9.35 -7.82 -8.85
N GLY A 214 -8.38 -7.57 -9.74
CA GLY A 214 -7.29 -8.50 -10.04
C GLY A 214 -6.14 -8.47 -9.04
N ALA A 215 -6.09 -7.49 -8.16
CA ALA A 215 -5.03 -7.37 -7.17
C ALA A 215 -4.91 -8.64 -6.32
N ALA A 216 -3.67 -8.97 -5.93
CA ALA A 216 -3.36 -10.16 -5.14
C ALA A 216 -3.93 -11.47 -5.72
N GLY A 217 -3.87 -11.61 -7.06
CA GLY A 217 -4.38 -12.82 -7.71
C GLY A 217 -5.90 -12.98 -7.62
N GLY A 218 -6.62 -11.86 -7.55
CA GLY A 218 -8.07 -11.80 -7.46
C GLY A 218 -8.64 -11.72 -6.04
N LEU A 219 -7.79 -11.63 -5.00
CA LEU A 219 -8.24 -11.40 -3.63
C LEU A 219 -9.05 -10.09 -3.53
N GLY A 220 -8.66 -9.04 -4.28
CA GLY A 220 -9.40 -7.78 -4.36
C GLY A 220 -10.86 -7.98 -4.77
N TYR A 221 -11.14 -8.89 -5.73
CA TYR A 221 -12.49 -9.25 -6.12
C TYR A 221 -13.29 -9.87 -4.97
N ALA A 222 -12.70 -10.86 -4.29
CA ALA A 222 -13.42 -11.53 -3.20
C ALA A 222 -13.71 -10.59 -2.03
N LEU A 223 -12.77 -9.73 -1.68
CA LEU A 223 -12.95 -8.70 -0.65
C LEU A 223 -14.10 -7.74 -1.02
N LEU A 224 -14.13 -7.26 -2.27
CA LEU A 224 -15.18 -6.39 -2.76
C LEU A 224 -16.55 -7.10 -2.83
N ALA A 225 -16.59 -8.29 -3.44
CA ALA A 225 -17.85 -9.01 -3.70
C ALA A 225 -18.48 -9.54 -2.42
N TYR A 226 -17.73 -10.27 -1.61
CA TYR A 226 -18.25 -11.00 -0.44
C TYR A 226 -18.28 -10.15 0.82
N LEU A 227 -17.29 -9.25 1.00
CA LEU A 227 -17.15 -8.48 2.23
C LEU A 227 -17.51 -7.00 2.06
N LYS A 228 -17.93 -6.59 0.87
CA LYS A 228 -18.27 -5.21 0.53
C LYS A 228 -17.13 -4.22 0.88
N ALA A 229 -15.89 -4.68 0.75
CA ALA A 229 -14.71 -3.89 1.07
C ALA A 229 -14.59 -2.66 0.16
N GLU A 230 -14.04 -1.60 0.69
CA GLU A 230 -13.71 -0.38 -0.04
C GLU A 230 -12.25 -0.48 -0.52
N LEU A 231 -12.01 -0.48 -1.83
CA LEU A 231 -10.67 -0.42 -2.40
C LEU A 231 -10.22 1.04 -2.44
N LYS A 232 -9.07 1.34 -1.85
CA LYS A 232 -8.46 2.67 -1.81
C LYS A 232 -6.98 2.60 -2.17
N ALA A 233 -6.46 3.63 -2.77
CA ALA A 233 -5.01 3.78 -2.91
C ALA A 233 -4.35 3.75 -1.53
N GLY A 234 -3.23 3.04 -1.40
CA GLY A 234 -2.56 2.86 -0.12
C GLY A 234 -2.15 4.19 0.49
N ILE A 235 -1.67 5.12 -0.31
CA ILE A 235 -1.31 6.47 0.17
C ILE A 235 -2.50 7.22 0.78
N GLU A 236 -3.70 7.10 0.22
CA GLU A 236 -4.89 7.76 0.80
C GLU A 236 -5.21 7.20 2.19
N ILE A 237 -5.03 5.89 2.38
CA ILE A 237 -5.20 5.24 3.68
C ILE A 237 -4.15 5.75 4.68
N MET A 238 -2.89 5.85 4.26
CA MET A 238 -1.80 6.31 5.10
C MET A 238 -1.99 7.77 5.52
N LEU A 239 -2.42 8.63 4.60
CA LEU A 239 -2.72 10.04 4.88
C LEU A 239 -3.89 10.17 5.88
N ASP A 240 -4.93 9.33 5.73
CA ASP A 240 -6.07 9.31 6.67
C ASP A 240 -5.60 8.86 8.09
N ILE A 241 -4.74 7.82 8.20
CA ILE A 241 -4.19 7.34 9.48
C ILE A 241 -3.30 8.39 10.14
N ALA A 242 -2.50 9.10 9.35
CA ALA A 242 -1.62 10.17 9.81
C ALA A 242 -2.38 11.44 10.22
N ASN A 243 -3.72 11.47 10.04
CA ASN A 243 -4.52 12.68 10.23
C ASN A 243 -3.98 13.88 9.43
N PHE A 244 -3.48 13.59 8.22
CA PHE A 244 -2.69 14.50 7.40
C PHE A 244 -3.43 15.82 7.12
N ASP A 245 -4.71 15.76 6.75
CA ASP A 245 -5.49 16.95 6.41
C ASP A 245 -5.53 17.97 7.57
N ASN A 246 -5.65 17.50 8.82
CA ASN A 246 -5.60 18.37 9.98
C ASN A 246 -4.17 18.86 10.27
N THR A 247 -3.17 17.99 10.10
CA THR A 247 -1.77 18.34 10.35
C THR A 247 -1.29 19.47 9.44
N ILE A 248 -1.74 19.50 8.18
CA ILE A 248 -1.31 20.54 7.22
C ILE A 248 -2.09 21.85 7.36
N MET A 249 -3.14 21.93 8.17
CA MET A 249 -3.94 23.17 8.29
C MET A 249 -3.11 24.36 8.75
N ASP A 250 -2.18 24.13 9.67
CA ASP A 250 -1.30 25.16 10.22
C ASP A 250 0.09 25.20 9.56
N ALA A 251 0.35 24.31 8.59
CA ALA A 251 1.63 24.30 7.89
C ALA A 251 1.74 25.44 6.86
N ASP A 252 2.87 26.11 6.83
CA ASP A 252 3.19 27.11 5.79
C ASP A 252 3.63 26.43 4.49
N ILE A 253 4.38 25.33 4.59
CA ILE A 253 4.90 24.56 3.45
C ILE A 253 4.84 23.08 3.78
N VAL A 254 4.46 22.27 2.80
CA VAL A 254 4.56 20.81 2.84
C VAL A 254 5.67 20.34 1.91
N VAL A 255 6.57 19.50 2.41
CA VAL A 255 7.64 18.90 1.60
C VAL A 255 7.34 17.41 1.42
N THR A 256 7.36 16.94 0.20
CA THR A 256 7.25 15.51 -0.14
C THR A 256 8.38 15.10 -1.06
N GLY A 257 8.60 13.79 -1.21
CA GLY A 257 9.66 13.32 -2.08
C GLY A 257 9.69 11.81 -2.27
N GLU A 258 10.55 11.40 -3.18
CA GLU A 258 10.80 10.00 -3.50
C GLU A 258 12.21 9.80 -4.08
N GLY A 259 12.62 8.56 -4.34
CA GLY A 259 13.94 8.26 -4.91
C GLY A 259 14.15 8.85 -6.30
N LYS A 260 13.16 8.70 -7.20
CA LYS A 260 13.15 9.29 -8.54
C LYS A 260 11.73 9.75 -8.85
N SER A 261 11.61 11.02 -9.26
CA SER A 261 10.35 11.59 -9.73
C SER A 261 10.35 11.72 -11.26
N ASP A 262 9.32 11.16 -11.86
CA ASP A 262 9.05 11.19 -13.30
C ASP A 262 7.52 11.18 -13.55
N HIS A 263 7.08 10.91 -14.78
CA HIS A 263 5.66 10.83 -15.12
C HIS A 263 4.88 9.83 -14.23
N GLN A 264 5.53 8.77 -13.72
CA GLN A 264 4.88 7.79 -12.84
C GLN A 264 4.58 8.35 -11.44
N THR A 265 5.27 9.41 -11.02
CA THR A 265 4.99 10.12 -9.75
C THR A 265 3.52 10.55 -9.69
N MET A 266 2.94 10.96 -10.83
CA MET A 266 1.54 11.40 -10.94
C MET A 266 0.53 10.25 -11.07
N MET A 267 0.98 8.98 -11.00
CA MET A 267 0.14 7.79 -11.16
C MET A 267 -0.30 7.17 -9.81
N GLY A 268 -0.56 7.98 -8.78
CA GLY A 268 -1.13 7.52 -7.51
C GLY A 268 -0.13 7.17 -6.41
N LYS A 269 1.18 7.46 -6.60
CA LYS A 269 2.22 7.26 -5.58
C LYS A 269 2.15 8.30 -4.46
N VAL A 270 3.03 8.16 -3.45
CA VAL A 270 3.08 9.02 -2.25
C VAL A 270 3.03 10.50 -2.59
N ALA A 271 3.94 10.98 -3.45
CA ALA A 271 4.02 12.40 -3.79
C ALA A 271 2.72 12.93 -4.44
N HIS A 272 2.07 12.12 -5.28
CA HIS A 272 0.78 12.49 -5.89
C HIS A 272 -0.35 12.59 -4.85
N GLY A 273 -0.46 11.61 -3.94
CA GLY A 273 -1.47 11.64 -2.87
C GLY A 273 -1.31 12.86 -1.97
N VAL A 274 -0.09 13.13 -1.52
CA VAL A 274 0.25 14.32 -0.71
C VAL A 274 -0.10 15.60 -1.48
N MET A 275 0.30 15.70 -2.75
CA MET A 275 0.01 16.87 -3.60
C MET A 275 -1.50 17.12 -3.72
N LYS A 276 -2.32 16.11 -3.96
CA LYS A 276 -3.78 16.26 -4.05
C LYS A 276 -4.38 16.84 -2.78
N ARG A 277 -3.94 16.36 -1.60
CA ARG A 277 -4.42 16.85 -0.30
C ARG A 277 -3.96 18.30 -0.06
N CYS A 278 -2.72 18.64 -0.37
CA CYS A 278 -2.20 19.99 -0.27
C CYS A 278 -2.94 20.95 -1.18
N ARG A 279 -3.19 20.59 -2.44
CA ARG A 279 -3.95 21.41 -3.38
C ARG A 279 -5.39 21.65 -2.90
N LYS A 280 -6.05 20.63 -2.36
CA LYS A 280 -7.38 20.75 -1.76
C LYS A 280 -7.41 21.72 -0.58
N ALA A 281 -6.33 21.74 0.22
CA ALA A 281 -6.16 22.61 1.38
C ALA A 281 -5.52 23.97 1.05
N ASN A 282 -5.22 24.24 -0.22
CA ASN A 282 -4.49 25.44 -0.69
C ASN A 282 -3.13 25.63 0.03
N LYS A 283 -2.42 24.54 0.27
CA LYS A 283 -1.09 24.56 0.90
C LYS A 283 0.01 24.46 -0.13
N PRO A 284 1.09 25.28 -0.01
CA PRO A 284 2.29 25.16 -0.84
C PRO A 284 2.92 23.80 -0.67
N ILE A 285 3.34 23.17 -1.79
CA ILE A 285 3.96 21.85 -1.78
C ILE A 285 5.24 21.83 -2.61
N TRP A 286 6.30 21.32 -2.01
CA TRP A 286 7.60 21.10 -2.63
C TRP A 286 7.85 19.61 -2.87
N LEU A 287 8.40 19.29 -4.03
CA LEU A 287 8.83 17.94 -4.40
C LEU A 287 10.36 17.89 -4.39
N LEU A 288 10.93 17.09 -3.50
CA LEU A 288 12.36 16.85 -3.42
C LEU A 288 12.67 15.38 -3.72
N SER A 289 13.55 15.11 -4.68
CA SER A 289 13.82 13.74 -5.11
C SER A 289 15.30 13.51 -5.38
N GLY A 290 15.74 12.25 -5.32
CA GLY A 290 17.11 11.87 -5.65
C GLY A 290 17.45 12.13 -7.13
N ALA A 291 16.47 11.94 -8.01
CA ALA A 291 16.55 12.28 -9.44
C ALA A 291 15.19 12.80 -9.91
N ILE A 292 15.21 13.68 -10.89
CA ILE A 292 14.01 14.27 -11.50
C ILE A 292 14.10 14.13 -13.01
N ASP A 293 12.99 13.71 -13.60
CA ASP A 293 12.77 13.61 -15.03
C ASP A 293 11.42 14.28 -15.33
N ASP A 294 11.45 15.56 -15.67
CA ASP A 294 10.26 16.40 -15.90
C ASP A 294 10.27 17.03 -17.30
N GLU A 295 10.68 16.25 -18.32
CA GLU A 295 10.79 16.72 -19.70
C GLU A 295 9.46 17.33 -20.22
N GLU A 296 8.32 16.83 -19.76
CA GLU A 296 6.99 17.32 -20.13
C GLU A 296 6.49 18.49 -19.24
N GLY A 297 7.25 18.86 -18.22
CA GLY A 297 6.87 19.89 -17.25
C GLY A 297 5.65 19.52 -16.41
N MET A 298 5.37 18.23 -16.26
CA MET A 298 4.20 17.74 -15.53
C MET A 298 4.36 17.96 -14.03
N LEU A 299 5.54 17.68 -13.49
CA LEU A 299 5.84 17.88 -12.07
C LEU A 299 5.82 19.37 -11.74
N SER A 300 6.50 20.19 -12.52
CA SER A 300 6.57 21.65 -12.34
C SER A 300 5.22 22.37 -12.44
N LYS A 301 4.22 21.77 -13.08
CA LYS A 301 2.83 22.28 -13.13
C LYS A 301 2.04 21.94 -11.86
N ASN A 302 2.41 20.89 -11.15
CA ASN A 302 1.63 20.36 -10.03
C ASN A 302 2.24 20.66 -8.66
N PHE A 303 3.54 20.91 -8.59
CA PHE A 303 4.25 21.27 -7.37
C PHE A 303 4.77 22.71 -7.45
N ASP A 304 4.78 23.45 -6.34
CA ASP A 304 5.24 24.83 -6.29
C ASP A 304 6.76 24.96 -6.41
N LEU A 305 7.47 23.87 -6.05
CA LEU A 305 8.89 23.69 -6.25
C LEU A 305 9.19 22.23 -6.55
N VAL A 306 10.04 22.00 -7.55
CA VAL A 306 10.56 20.67 -7.92
C VAL A 306 12.07 20.76 -7.95
N LYS A 307 12.76 19.97 -7.10
CA LYS A 307 14.23 20.05 -7.01
C LYS A 307 14.85 18.68 -6.71
N SER A 308 15.95 18.38 -7.42
CA SER A 308 16.80 17.23 -7.07
C SER A 308 17.69 17.58 -5.86
N ILE A 309 17.78 16.65 -4.89
CA ILE A 309 18.73 16.78 -3.79
C ILE A 309 20.19 16.60 -4.25
N ASN A 310 20.39 16.09 -5.46
CA ASN A 310 21.70 15.87 -6.07
C ASN A 310 22.06 16.95 -7.11
N ASP A 311 21.29 18.03 -7.16
CA ASP A 311 21.51 19.11 -8.11
C ASP A 311 22.88 19.77 -7.88
N GLY A 312 23.69 19.87 -8.96
CA GLY A 312 25.06 20.37 -8.91
C GLY A 312 26.09 19.39 -8.34
N ASP A 313 25.71 18.17 -7.97
CA ASP A 313 26.63 17.14 -7.48
C ASP A 313 27.10 16.23 -8.63
N SER A 314 28.37 16.30 -8.98
CA SER A 314 28.97 15.57 -10.09
C SER A 314 29.42 14.15 -9.77
N ARG A 315 29.20 13.68 -8.52
CA ARG A 315 29.59 12.33 -8.12
C ARG A 315 28.79 11.26 -8.88
N PRO A 316 29.37 10.07 -9.13
CA PRO A 316 28.66 8.99 -9.80
C PRO A 316 27.39 8.54 -9.05
N LEU A 317 26.35 8.15 -9.79
CA LEU A 317 25.07 7.72 -9.23
C LEU A 317 25.17 6.69 -8.09
N PRO A 318 26.04 5.66 -8.14
CA PRO A 318 26.19 4.73 -7.02
C PRO A 318 26.63 5.38 -5.70
N ILE A 319 27.37 6.51 -5.77
CA ILE A 319 27.78 7.28 -4.60
C ILE A 319 26.62 8.15 -4.11
N LEU A 320 25.89 8.78 -5.04
CA LEU A 320 24.71 9.60 -4.70
C LEU A 320 23.60 8.77 -4.04
N MET A 321 23.50 7.50 -4.42
CA MET A 321 22.53 6.56 -3.83
C MET A 321 22.94 6.01 -2.45
N GLN A 322 24.19 6.23 -2.00
CA GLN A 322 24.58 5.84 -0.65
C GLN A 322 23.79 6.63 0.38
N LYS A 323 23.33 5.95 1.41
CA LYS A 323 22.47 6.51 2.46
C LYS A 323 23.01 7.82 3.04
N GLU A 324 24.25 7.81 3.50
CA GLU A 324 24.89 8.98 4.13
C GLU A 324 25.03 10.15 3.18
N THR A 325 25.31 9.88 1.90
CA THR A 325 25.39 10.91 0.87
C THR A 325 24.01 11.53 0.63
N ALA A 326 23.00 10.71 0.45
CA ALA A 326 21.63 11.15 0.19
C ALA A 326 21.08 11.97 1.37
N MET A 327 21.35 11.57 2.62
CA MET A 327 20.96 12.34 3.81
C MET A 327 21.62 13.70 3.83
N LYS A 328 22.95 13.80 3.64
CA LYS A 328 23.68 15.07 3.60
C LYS A 328 23.20 15.98 2.47
N ASN A 329 22.90 15.41 1.30
CA ASN A 329 22.40 16.19 0.17
C ASN A 329 20.98 16.71 0.47
N MET A 330 20.12 15.91 1.14
CA MET A 330 18.79 16.36 1.60
C MET A 330 18.91 17.51 2.61
N GLU A 331 19.73 17.35 3.66
CA GLU A 331 19.98 18.38 4.68
C GLU A 331 20.43 19.69 4.04
N LYS A 332 21.43 19.63 3.15
CA LYS A 332 21.95 20.80 2.45
C LYS A 332 20.88 21.45 1.56
N THR A 333 20.18 20.67 0.76
CA THR A 333 19.17 21.20 -0.18
C THR A 333 18.05 21.92 0.56
N ILE A 334 17.55 21.34 1.66
CA ILE A 334 16.53 21.97 2.51
C ILE A 334 17.06 23.24 3.16
N SER A 335 18.28 23.20 3.73
CA SER A 335 18.92 24.37 4.33
C SER A 335 19.05 25.53 3.34
N ASP A 336 19.53 25.23 2.12
CA ASP A 336 19.67 26.24 1.05
C ASP A 336 18.30 26.82 0.64
N LEU A 337 17.27 26.02 0.58
CA LEU A 337 15.90 26.48 0.28
C LEU A 337 15.33 27.34 1.39
N CYS A 338 15.58 27.01 2.65
CA CYS A 338 15.13 27.78 3.81
C CYS A 338 15.77 29.18 3.92
N LEU A 339 16.98 29.37 3.39
CA LEU A 339 17.62 30.69 3.34
C LEU A 339 16.84 31.73 2.51
N HIS A 340 16.01 31.29 1.60
CA HIS A 340 15.23 32.15 0.70
C HIS A 340 13.78 32.33 1.15
N LEU A 341 13.39 31.75 2.29
CA LEU A 341 12.07 31.91 2.88
C LEU A 341 12.03 33.18 3.75
N ASN A 342 11.09 34.04 3.48
CA ASN A 342 10.76 35.20 4.32
C ASN A 342 9.68 34.76 5.34
N ILE A 343 10.01 33.87 6.26
CA ILE A 343 9.12 33.38 7.33
C ILE A 343 9.52 34.08 8.64
#